data_b534d0815eeed52059da8bb354cfc38e
#
_entry.id   b534d0815eeed52059da8bb354cfc38e
#
_cell.length_a   1.000
_cell.length_b   1.000
_cell.length_c   1.000
_cell.angle_alpha   90.00
_cell.angle_beta   90.00
_cell.angle_gamma   90.00
#
_symmetry.space_group_name_H-M   'P 1'
#
loop_
_entity.id
_entity.type
_entity.pdbx_description
1 polymer ?
#
loop_
_entity_poly.entity_id
_entity_poly.type
_entity_poly.pdbx_seq_one_letter_code
_entity_poly.pdbx_strand_id
1 'polypeptide(L)'
;MEYIQNVVEYYDELYPVTDTQKKFYANIKKSYSMPVKFLQIGCGTGALEHALAQDGSDVTGLEVSKELIAAASLRKRTQLTAVRFFQLSTLDMTRFLGKGFYNVISCLNSRIIFIHDRILLKKFFFDSKVLLSKDGTLVLALFNFHHTEQAAVTQLPELSSIRVKMISSLKKNGTELMYLNQNIETGNGKILKVMDNEEVYPLTKEEIVAFGKDAGYTKFCFYNSFSMDEYTNNSDMLICMMK
;
A
#
# COMPACT_ATOMS: atom_id res chain seq x y z
N MET A 1 0.21 -6.04 -14.72
CA MET A 1 1.31 -5.05 -14.90
C MET A 1 2.35 -5.63 -15.87
N GLU A 2 2.27 -5.21 -17.12
CA GLU A 2 3.10 -5.75 -18.21
C GLU A 2 4.59 -5.39 -18.07
N TYR A 3 4.89 -4.25 -17.43
CA TYR A 3 6.24 -3.69 -17.36
C TYR A 3 6.83 -3.66 -15.94
N ILE A 4 6.35 -4.53 -15.05
CA ILE A 4 6.76 -4.54 -13.63
C ILE A 4 8.28 -4.69 -13.44
N GLN A 5 8.95 -5.45 -14.32
CA GLN A 5 10.39 -5.64 -14.27
C GLN A 5 11.18 -4.33 -14.40
N ASN A 6 10.61 -3.29 -15.03
CA ASN A 6 11.24 -1.99 -15.16
C ASN A 6 11.31 -1.23 -13.83
N VAL A 7 10.49 -1.59 -12.85
CA VAL A 7 10.47 -0.93 -11.53
C VAL A 7 11.24 -1.72 -10.47
N VAL A 8 11.43 -3.03 -10.65
CA VAL A 8 12.05 -3.89 -9.62
C VAL A 8 13.44 -3.39 -9.22
N GLU A 9 14.26 -2.98 -10.19
CA GLU A 9 15.61 -2.48 -9.94
C GLU A 9 15.61 -1.19 -9.10
N TYR A 10 14.62 -0.32 -9.30
CA TYR A 10 14.55 1.01 -8.68
C TYR A 10 13.52 1.08 -7.54
N TYR A 11 12.90 -0.05 -7.20
CA TYR A 11 11.76 -0.08 -6.28
C TYR A 11 12.09 0.54 -4.93
N ASP A 12 13.21 0.16 -4.32
CA ASP A 12 13.61 0.65 -3.00
C ASP A 12 14.01 2.13 -3.00
N GLU A 13 14.43 2.66 -4.16
CA GLU A 13 14.75 4.08 -4.31
C GLU A 13 13.50 4.94 -4.48
N LEU A 14 12.50 4.42 -5.18
CA LEU A 14 11.22 5.10 -5.42
C LEU A 14 10.27 4.98 -4.24
N TYR A 15 10.36 3.88 -3.48
CA TYR A 15 9.53 3.60 -2.31
C TYR A 15 10.40 3.32 -1.07
N PRO A 16 11.26 4.27 -0.65
CA PRO A 16 12.15 4.05 0.49
C PRO A 16 11.38 3.96 1.80
N VAL A 17 11.89 3.14 2.71
CA VAL A 17 11.39 3.10 4.09
C VAL A 17 11.95 4.31 4.84
N THR A 18 11.12 5.33 5.00
CA THR A 18 11.53 6.60 5.64
C THR A 18 11.53 6.48 7.16
N ASP A 19 12.31 7.34 7.84
CA ASP A 19 12.31 7.41 9.30
C ASP A 19 10.95 7.87 9.85
N THR A 20 10.22 8.69 9.09
CA THR A 20 8.86 9.10 9.43
C THR A 20 7.92 7.90 9.43
N GLN A 21 8.03 7.04 8.41
CA GLN A 21 7.26 5.80 8.35
C GLN A 21 7.61 4.83 9.49
N LYS A 22 8.90 4.68 9.83
CA LYS A 22 9.33 3.87 10.98
C LYS A 22 8.75 4.40 12.30
N LYS A 23 8.79 5.73 12.51
CA LYS A 23 8.20 6.38 13.70
C LYS A 23 6.68 6.16 13.77
N PHE A 24 5.99 6.26 12.64
CA PHE A 24 4.55 5.97 12.55
C PHE A 24 4.22 4.57 13.05
N TYR A 25 4.92 3.54 12.52
CA TYR A 25 4.71 2.16 12.97
C TYR A 25 5.17 1.92 14.41
N ALA A 26 6.24 2.56 14.87
CA ALA A 26 6.66 2.50 16.26
C ALA A 26 5.58 3.05 17.22
N ASN A 27 4.85 4.10 16.82
CA ASN A 27 3.72 4.61 17.59
C ASN A 27 2.55 3.63 17.62
N ILE A 28 2.20 3.03 16.48
CA ILE A 28 1.13 2.01 16.42
C ILE A 28 1.47 0.82 17.32
N LYS A 29 2.72 0.34 17.28
CA LYS A 29 3.20 -0.81 18.06
C LYS A 29 3.00 -0.64 19.56
N LYS A 30 3.06 0.59 20.11
CA LYS A 30 2.84 0.88 21.53
C LYS A 30 1.48 0.42 22.06
N SER A 31 0.50 0.24 21.18
CA SER A 31 -0.85 -0.23 21.55
C SER A 31 -0.95 -1.75 21.67
N TYR A 32 0.10 -2.51 21.40
CA TYR A 32 0.09 -3.97 21.34
C TYR A 32 1.22 -4.60 22.14
N SER A 33 1.00 -5.84 22.59
CA SER A 33 2.07 -6.65 23.20
C SER A 33 3.01 -7.22 22.14
N MET A 34 4.29 -7.30 22.45
CA MET A 34 5.30 -7.90 21.56
C MET A 34 5.25 -9.44 21.57
N PRO A 35 5.54 -10.11 20.46
CA PRO A 35 5.81 -9.56 19.14
C PRO A 35 4.52 -9.04 18.47
N VAL A 36 4.56 -7.83 17.93
CA VAL A 36 3.44 -7.30 17.14
C VAL A 36 3.38 -8.02 15.80
N LYS A 37 2.20 -8.51 15.43
CA LYS A 37 1.97 -9.29 14.21
C LYS A 37 1.46 -8.41 13.09
N PHE A 38 2.27 -8.26 12.05
CA PHE A 38 1.95 -7.44 10.88
C PHE A 38 1.58 -8.28 9.67
N LEU A 39 0.59 -7.81 8.91
CA LEU A 39 0.31 -8.22 7.54
C LEU A 39 0.49 -7.02 6.62
N GLN A 40 1.39 -7.12 5.67
CA GLN A 40 1.61 -6.09 4.67
C GLN A 40 1.09 -6.58 3.32
N ILE A 41 0.10 -5.89 2.78
CA ILE A 41 -0.53 -6.19 1.50
C ILE A 41 0.13 -5.34 0.42
N GLY A 42 0.65 -5.99 -0.63
CA GLY A 42 1.48 -5.34 -1.65
C GLY A 42 2.86 -4.97 -1.10
N CYS A 43 3.57 -5.95 -0.52
CA CYS A 43 4.84 -5.72 0.18
C CYS A 43 6.02 -5.34 -0.75
N GLY A 44 5.85 -5.45 -2.08
CA GLY A 44 6.92 -5.14 -3.02
C GLY A 44 8.18 -5.97 -2.77
N THR A 45 9.31 -5.29 -2.59
CA THR A 45 10.63 -5.91 -2.31
C THR A 45 10.86 -6.25 -0.84
N GLY A 46 9.88 -6.02 0.04
CA GLY A 46 9.94 -6.40 1.45
C GLY A 46 10.80 -5.50 2.34
N ALA A 47 11.13 -4.28 1.91
CA ALA A 47 12.00 -3.39 2.68
C ALA A 47 11.39 -2.98 4.02
N LEU A 48 10.12 -2.59 4.04
CA LEU A 48 9.40 -2.21 5.26
C LEU A 48 9.23 -3.41 6.20
N GLU A 49 8.90 -4.59 5.65
CA GLU A 49 8.71 -5.82 6.39
C GLU A 49 9.97 -6.22 7.16
N HIS A 50 11.13 -6.10 6.51
CA HIS A 50 12.41 -6.34 7.17
C HIS A 50 12.69 -5.31 8.27
N ALA A 51 12.41 -4.02 8.04
CA ALA A 51 12.59 -2.99 9.06
C ALA A 51 11.71 -3.25 10.29
N LEU A 52 10.44 -3.65 10.09
CA LEU A 52 9.53 -4.01 11.18
C LEU A 52 9.97 -5.28 11.92
N ALA A 53 10.49 -6.27 11.20
CA ALA A 53 10.96 -7.52 11.80
C ALA A 53 12.27 -7.35 12.59
N GLN A 54 13.16 -6.45 12.16
CA GLN A 54 14.36 -6.07 12.93
C GLN A 54 14.01 -5.48 14.30
N ASP A 55 12.87 -4.82 14.43
CA ASP A 55 12.34 -4.33 15.70
C ASP A 55 11.63 -5.41 16.54
N GLY A 56 11.80 -6.71 16.21
CA GLY A 56 11.21 -7.83 16.95
C GLY A 56 9.74 -8.12 16.64
N SER A 57 9.17 -7.55 15.57
CA SER A 57 7.81 -7.87 15.12
C SER A 57 7.77 -9.16 14.30
N ASP A 58 6.61 -9.83 14.26
CA ASP A 58 6.33 -10.98 13.41
C ASP A 58 5.60 -10.49 12.15
N VAL A 59 6.22 -10.60 10.98
CA VAL A 59 5.76 -9.91 9.77
C VAL A 59 5.45 -10.89 8.63
N THR A 60 4.29 -10.70 8.04
CA THR A 60 3.86 -11.41 6.82
C THR A 60 3.68 -10.39 5.70
N GLY A 61 4.32 -10.61 4.55
CA GLY A 61 4.15 -9.82 3.33
C GLY A 61 3.42 -10.62 2.26
N LEU A 62 2.42 -10.00 1.61
CA LEU A 62 1.74 -10.51 0.42
C LEU A 62 2.11 -9.65 -0.78
N GLU A 63 2.42 -10.28 -1.90
CA GLU A 63 2.66 -9.62 -3.17
C GLU A 63 2.19 -10.54 -4.32
N VAL A 64 1.61 -9.96 -5.36
CA VAL A 64 1.13 -10.71 -6.52
C VAL A 64 2.20 -10.85 -7.61
N SER A 65 3.10 -9.85 -7.72
CA SER A 65 4.20 -9.87 -8.69
C SER A 65 5.24 -10.92 -8.32
N LYS A 66 5.49 -11.82 -9.25
CA LYS A 66 6.54 -12.85 -9.12
C LYS A 66 7.93 -12.22 -8.97
N GLU A 67 8.18 -11.13 -9.69
CA GLU A 67 9.45 -10.43 -9.71
C GLU A 67 9.73 -9.74 -8.36
N LEU A 68 8.74 -9.03 -7.82
CA LEU A 68 8.85 -8.36 -6.53
C LEU A 68 8.97 -9.35 -5.38
N ILE A 69 8.17 -10.43 -5.38
CA ILE A 69 8.27 -11.46 -4.34
C ILE A 69 9.60 -12.22 -4.39
N ALA A 70 10.20 -12.38 -5.57
CA ALA A 70 11.53 -12.95 -5.72
C ALA A 70 12.60 -12.03 -5.07
N ALA A 71 12.51 -10.72 -5.29
CA ALA A 71 13.38 -9.72 -4.67
C ALA A 71 13.23 -9.72 -3.13
N ALA A 72 11.99 -9.75 -2.62
CA ALA A 72 11.71 -9.84 -1.19
C ALA A 72 12.28 -11.13 -0.56
N SER A 73 12.15 -12.25 -1.26
CA SER A 73 12.67 -13.55 -0.82
C SER A 73 14.19 -13.58 -0.84
N LEU A 74 14.84 -12.92 -1.79
CA LEU A 74 16.29 -12.77 -1.83
C LEU A 74 16.80 -11.95 -0.64
N ARG A 75 16.14 -10.82 -0.34
CA ARG A 75 16.44 -9.98 0.84
C ARG A 75 16.37 -10.81 2.14
N LYS A 76 15.36 -11.65 2.28
CA LYS A 76 15.20 -12.52 3.45
C LYS A 76 16.38 -13.46 3.69
N ARG A 77 17.03 -13.99 2.63
CA ARG A 77 18.17 -14.92 2.75
C ARG A 77 19.39 -14.31 3.44
N THR A 78 19.51 -12.99 3.38
CA THR A 78 20.64 -12.25 3.96
C THR A 78 20.37 -11.73 5.36
N GLN A 79 19.16 -11.92 5.90
CA GLN A 79 18.74 -11.35 7.18
C GLN A 79 17.98 -12.39 8.02
N LEU A 80 18.43 -12.62 9.25
CA LEU A 80 17.77 -13.50 10.21
C LEU A 80 16.65 -12.73 10.94
N THR A 81 15.49 -12.62 10.30
CA THR A 81 14.33 -11.90 10.83
C THR A 81 13.06 -12.73 10.75
N ALA A 82 12.09 -12.45 11.63
CA ALA A 82 10.78 -13.12 11.66
C ALA A 82 9.86 -12.58 10.57
N VAL A 83 10.26 -12.76 9.29
CA VAL A 83 9.49 -12.32 8.12
C VAL A 83 9.14 -13.50 7.21
N ARG A 84 7.92 -13.47 6.68
CA ARG A 84 7.41 -14.44 5.70
C ARG A 84 6.82 -13.70 4.52
N PHE A 85 7.10 -14.19 3.30
CA PHE A 85 6.57 -13.64 2.06
C PHE A 85 5.77 -14.71 1.32
N PHE A 86 4.59 -14.33 0.83
CA PHE A 86 3.72 -15.20 0.04
C PHE A 86 3.32 -14.52 -1.27
N GLN A 87 3.45 -15.23 -2.38
CA GLN A 87 2.83 -14.81 -3.63
C GLN A 87 1.34 -15.15 -3.55
N LEU A 88 0.53 -14.18 -3.17
CA LEU A 88 -0.88 -14.37 -2.89
C LEU A 88 -1.70 -13.13 -3.25
N SER A 89 -2.85 -13.37 -3.90
CA SER A 89 -3.83 -12.32 -4.15
C SER A 89 -4.52 -11.90 -2.85
N THR A 90 -4.76 -10.61 -2.70
CA THR A 90 -5.56 -10.03 -1.61
C THR A 90 -6.95 -10.66 -1.50
N LEU A 91 -7.52 -11.07 -2.64
CA LEU A 91 -8.86 -11.65 -2.70
C LEU A 91 -8.96 -13.06 -2.07
N ASP A 92 -7.80 -13.73 -1.90
CA ASP A 92 -7.71 -15.08 -1.34
C ASP A 92 -7.13 -15.12 0.09
N MET A 93 -6.77 -13.97 0.66
CA MET A 93 -6.00 -13.90 1.91
C MET A 93 -6.68 -14.63 3.08
N THR A 94 -8.00 -14.57 3.21
CA THR A 94 -8.74 -15.25 4.30
C THR A 94 -8.80 -16.78 4.17
N ARG A 95 -8.43 -17.33 3.00
CA ARG A 95 -8.34 -18.78 2.77
C ARG A 95 -7.03 -19.37 3.29
N PHE A 96 -5.98 -18.56 3.35
CA PHE A 96 -4.61 -19.02 3.64
C PHE A 96 -4.04 -18.44 4.93
N LEU A 97 -4.60 -17.34 5.45
CA LEU A 97 -4.09 -16.65 6.63
C LEU A 97 -4.97 -16.86 7.85
N GLY A 98 -4.35 -16.77 9.03
CA GLY A 98 -5.02 -16.97 10.32
C GLY A 98 -6.01 -15.83 10.63
N LYS A 99 -7.27 -16.20 10.90
CA LYS A 99 -8.30 -15.26 11.34
C LYS A 99 -8.00 -14.75 12.76
N GLY A 100 -8.28 -13.48 13.02
CA GLY A 100 -8.03 -12.85 14.32
C GLY A 100 -6.57 -12.83 14.75
N PHE A 101 -5.62 -12.92 13.79
CA PHE A 101 -4.21 -13.13 14.08
C PHE A 101 -3.39 -11.85 14.06
N TYR A 102 -3.65 -10.93 13.14
CA TYR A 102 -2.80 -9.77 12.91
C TYR A 102 -3.21 -8.58 13.78
N ASN A 103 -2.22 -7.94 14.41
CA ASN A 103 -2.44 -6.70 15.16
C ASN A 103 -2.55 -5.50 14.22
N VAL A 104 -1.78 -5.50 13.16
CA VAL A 104 -1.76 -4.43 12.15
C VAL A 104 -1.79 -5.04 10.76
N ILE A 105 -2.72 -4.59 9.94
CA ILE A 105 -2.74 -4.87 8.50
C ILE A 105 -2.49 -3.55 7.79
N SER A 106 -1.61 -3.54 6.80
CA SER A 106 -1.34 -2.35 5.99
C SER A 106 -1.45 -2.65 4.50
N CYS A 107 -2.01 -1.70 3.75
CA CYS A 107 -2.00 -1.67 2.30
C CYS A 107 -1.54 -0.27 1.86
N LEU A 108 -0.30 -0.17 1.43
CA LEU A 108 0.39 1.10 1.17
C LEU A 108 0.59 1.34 -0.33
N ASN A 109 1.19 2.49 -0.67
CA ASN A 109 1.58 2.85 -2.04
C ASN A 109 0.42 2.69 -3.04
N SER A 110 -0.78 3.06 -2.61
CA SER A 110 -2.02 2.99 -3.40
C SER A 110 -2.38 1.59 -3.93
N ARG A 111 -1.87 0.51 -3.34
CA ARG A 111 -2.11 -0.85 -3.88
C ARG A 111 -3.57 -1.27 -3.87
N ILE A 112 -4.39 -0.73 -2.97
CA ILE A 112 -5.83 -1.02 -2.89
C ILE A 112 -6.60 -0.59 -4.15
N ILE A 113 -6.12 0.46 -4.87
CA ILE A 113 -6.83 1.01 -6.05
C ILE A 113 -6.86 0.06 -7.25
N PHE A 114 -6.01 -0.97 -7.26
CA PHE A 114 -6.02 -2.02 -8.29
C PHE A 114 -7.12 -3.06 -8.09
N ILE A 115 -7.95 -2.93 -7.05
CA ILE A 115 -9.19 -3.69 -6.91
C ILE A 115 -10.28 -2.90 -7.62
N HIS A 116 -10.56 -3.22 -8.89
CA HIS A 116 -11.42 -2.42 -9.77
C HIS A 116 -12.92 -2.57 -9.43
N ASP A 117 -13.29 -3.69 -8.85
CA ASP A 117 -14.68 -4.02 -8.55
C ASP A 117 -15.08 -3.56 -7.14
N ARG A 118 -16.19 -2.84 -7.04
CA ARG A 118 -16.69 -2.28 -5.78
C ARG A 118 -17.09 -3.37 -4.76
N ILE A 119 -17.56 -4.53 -5.24
CA ILE A 119 -17.91 -5.68 -4.36
C ILE A 119 -16.62 -6.29 -3.80
N LEU A 120 -15.59 -6.42 -4.63
CA LEU A 120 -14.28 -6.90 -4.20
C LEU A 120 -13.58 -5.93 -3.27
N LEU A 121 -13.76 -4.60 -3.45
CA LEU A 121 -13.30 -3.60 -2.48
C LEU A 121 -13.99 -3.78 -1.13
N LYS A 122 -15.32 -3.91 -1.09
CA LYS A 122 -16.03 -4.23 0.15
C LYS A 122 -15.51 -5.51 0.78
N LYS A 123 -15.33 -6.57 -0.01
CA LYS A 123 -14.74 -7.83 0.46
C LYS A 123 -13.36 -7.62 1.09
N PHE A 124 -12.50 -6.78 0.51
CA PHE A 124 -11.19 -6.44 1.09
C PHE A 124 -11.31 -5.91 2.53
N PHE A 125 -12.25 -4.98 2.79
CA PHE A 125 -12.46 -4.44 4.15
C PHE A 125 -12.95 -5.51 5.12
N PHE A 126 -13.91 -6.36 4.70
CA PHE A 126 -14.40 -7.49 5.50
C PHE A 126 -13.29 -8.50 5.78
N ASP A 127 -12.56 -8.92 4.78
CA ASP A 127 -11.46 -9.89 4.91
C ASP A 127 -10.36 -9.35 5.83
N SER A 128 -10.01 -8.07 5.69
CA SER A 128 -9.06 -7.42 6.60
C SER A 128 -9.56 -7.42 8.04
N LYS A 129 -10.84 -7.12 8.26
CA LYS A 129 -11.44 -7.16 9.61
C LYS A 129 -11.43 -8.57 10.20
N VAL A 130 -11.70 -9.60 9.40
CA VAL A 130 -11.67 -11.02 9.82
C VAL A 130 -10.24 -11.45 10.22
N LEU A 131 -9.22 -10.97 9.53
CA LEU A 131 -7.81 -11.31 9.80
C LEU A 131 -7.25 -10.55 11.01
N LEU A 132 -7.78 -9.35 11.30
CA LEU A 132 -7.35 -8.54 12.44
C LEU A 132 -7.70 -9.20 13.77
N SER A 133 -6.77 -9.14 14.72
CA SER A 133 -7.02 -9.46 16.12
C SER A 133 -8.01 -8.46 16.74
N LYS A 134 -8.52 -8.78 17.92
CA LYS A 134 -9.32 -7.83 18.70
C LYS A 134 -8.53 -6.52 18.85
N ASP A 135 -9.16 -5.38 18.58
CA ASP A 135 -8.58 -4.04 18.62
C ASP A 135 -7.46 -3.80 17.57
N GLY A 136 -7.33 -4.70 16.59
CA GLY A 136 -6.37 -4.58 15.51
C GLY A 136 -6.64 -3.35 14.62
N THR A 137 -5.60 -2.88 13.93
CA THR A 137 -5.64 -1.67 13.10
C THR A 137 -5.43 -2.01 11.63
N LEU A 138 -6.30 -1.52 10.74
CA LEU A 138 -6.05 -1.45 9.30
C LEU A 138 -5.47 -0.08 8.95
N VAL A 139 -4.37 -0.06 8.19
CA VAL A 139 -3.71 1.14 7.67
C VAL A 139 -3.79 1.12 6.15
N LEU A 140 -4.36 2.15 5.56
CA LEU A 140 -4.35 2.38 4.12
C LEU A 140 -3.53 3.63 3.81
N ALA A 141 -2.72 3.60 2.76
CA ALA A 141 -2.06 4.79 2.23
C ALA A 141 -2.20 4.81 0.71
N LEU A 142 -2.88 5.82 0.18
CA LEU A 142 -3.20 5.93 -1.23
C LEU A 142 -3.21 7.40 -1.69
N PHE A 143 -3.22 7.60 -3.00
CA PHE A 143 -3.44 8.92 -3.58
C PHE A 143 -4.76 9.51 -3.10
N ASN A 144 -4.79 10.82 -2.92
CA ASN A 144 -6.03 11.53 -2.64
C ASN A 144 -6.77 11.80 -3.95
N PHE A 145 -7.87 11.10 -4.17
CA PHE A 145 -8.66 11.24 -5.39
C PHE A 145 -9.61 12.43 -5.39
N HIS A 146 -9.70 13.23 -4.30
CA HIS A 146 -10.60 14.37 -4.21
C HIS A 146 -10.40 15.39 -5.35
N HIS A 147 -9.16 15.58 -5.81
CA HIS A 147 -8.85 16.54 -6.90
C HIS A 147 -8.98 15.98 -8.31
N THR A 148 -9.09 14.67 -8.47
CA THR A 148 -9.14 14.06 -9.81
C THR A 148 -10.47 14.30 -10.53
N GLU A 149 -11.50 14.71 -9.81
CA GLU A 149 -12.84 14.95 -10.38
C GLU A 149 -12.90 16.13 -11.32
N GLN A 150 -12.01 17.11 -11.19
CA GLN A 150 -12.08 18.38 -11.92
C GLN A 150 -11.27 18.39 -13.23
N ALA A 151 -10.28 17.52 -13.39
CA ALA A 151 -9.39 17.51 -14.54
C ALA A 151 -9.54 16.24 -15.39
N ALA A 152 -9.38 16.35 -16.71
CA ALA A 152 -9.36 15.21 -17.62
C ALA A 152 -8.10 14.34 -17.38
N VAL A 153 -6.98 14.98 -17.02
CA VAL A 153 -5.70 14.35 -16.64
C VAL A 153 -5.18 15.05 -15.40
N THR A 154 -4.82 14.28 -14.39
CA THR A 154 -4.22 14.76 -13.13
C THR A 154 -2.80 14.23 -13.03
N GLN A 155 -1.80 15.10 -12.87
CA GLN A 155 -0.44 14.68 -12.53
C GLN A 155 -0.38 14.34 -11.05
N LEU A 156 0.25 13.20 -10.75
CA LEU A 156 0.50 12.79 -9.36
C LEU A 156 1.86 13.30 -8.89
N PRO A 157 2.09 13.40 -7.57
CA PRO A 157 3.41 13.75 -7.04
C PRO A 157 4.51 12.86 -7.61
N GLU A 158 5.60 13.49 -8.03
CA GLU A 158 6.77 12.80 -8.56
C GLU A 158 7.48 12.03 -7.42
N LEU A 159 7.82 10.78 -7.68
CA LEU A 159 8.74 10.04 -6.82
C LEU A 159 10.14 10.12 -7.45
N SER A 160 11.14 10.54 -6.69
CA SER A 160 12.48 10.73 -7.25
C SER A 160 13.59 10.24 -6.31
N SER A 161 14.67 9.79 -6.93
CA SER A 161 15.94 9.46 -6.31
C SER A 161 17.08 10.14 -7.06
N ILE A 162 18.33 9.86 -6.67
CA ILE A 162 19.50 10.36 -7.40
C ILE A 162 19.56 9.78 -8.82
N ARG A 163 19.09 8.54 -9.03
CA ARG A 163 19.23 7.81 -10.30
C ARG A 163 18.00 7.89 -11.20
N VAL A 164 16.81 8.02 -10.62
CA VAL A 164 15.55 7.88 -11.36
C VAL A 164 14.44 8.77 -10.80
N LYS A 165 13.51 9.09 -11.68
CA LYS A 165 12.24 9.75 -11.36
C LYS A 165 11.09 8.90 -11.87
N MET A 166 10.04 8.74 -11.07
CA MET A 166 8.78 8.16 -11.52
C MET A 166 7.77 9.27 -11.72
N ILE A 167 7.32 9.40 -12.96
CA ILE A 167 6.30 10.35 -13.38
C ILE A 167 4.99 9.58 -13.54
N SER A 168 3.95 10.02 -12.84
CA SER A 168 2.66 9.33 -12.81
C SER A 168 1.54 10.29 -13.14
N SER A 169 0.55 9.81 -13.89
CA SER A 169 -0.67 10.56 -14.20
C SER A 169 -1.91 9.69 -14.16
N LEU A 170 -3.02 10.28 -13.76
CA LEU A 170 -4.34 9.68 -13.80
C LEU A 170 -5.16 10.33 -14.91
N LYS A 171 -5.87 9.53 -15.70
CA LYS A 171 -6.75 9.98 -16.77
C LYS A 171 -8.13 9.36 -16.60
N LYS A 172 -9.19 10.16 -16.76
CA LYS A 172 -10.57 9.64 -16.79
C LYS A 172 -10.75 8.71 -17.98
N ASN A 173 -11.42 7.58 -17.76
CA ASN A 173 -11.74 6.63 -18.85
C ASN A 173 -13.21 6.68 -19.29
N GLY A 174 -14.00 7.63 -18.75
CA GLY A 174 -15.43 7.76 -19.04
C GLY A 174 -16.34 6.81 -18.27
N THR A 175 -15.78 6.02 -17.35
CA THR A 175 -16.50 5.14 -16.43
C THR A 175 -16.23 5.55 -14.96
N GLU A 176 -16.55 4.69 -14.01
CA GLU A 176 -16.17 4.85 -12.58
C GLU A 176 -14.67 4.64 -12.33
N LEU A 177 -13.94 4.08 -13.30
CA LEU A 177 -12.51 3.82 -13.21
C LEU A 177 -11.68 4.96 -13.81
N MET A 178 -10.40 4.97 -13.51
CA MET A 178 -9.40 5.84 -14.12
C MET A 178 -8.27 5.02 -14.73
N TYR A 179 -7.55 5.59 -15.68
CA TYR A 179 -6.30 5.04 -16.20
C TYR A 179 -5.10 5.65 -15.49
N LEU A 180 -4.28 4.80 -14.87
CA LEU A 180 -2.99 5.18 -14.31
C LEU A 180 -1.89 4.91 -15.35
N ASN A 181 -1.09 5.95 -15.61
CA ASN A 181 0.12 5.86 -16.42
C ASN A 181 1.33 6.17 -15.55
N GLN A 182 2.37 5.33 -15.63
CA GLN A 182 3.62 5.53 -14.90
C GLN A 182 4.82 5.23 -15.79
N ASN A 183 5.79 6.15 -15.78
CA ASN A 183 7.07 5.98 -16.46
C ASN A 183 8.21 6.30 -15.48
N ILE A 184 9.32 5.59 -15.60
CA ILE A 184 10.58 5.92 -14.93
C ILE A 184 11.47 6.62 -15.95
N GLU A 185 11.93 7.82 -15.62
CA GLU A 185 13.00 8.53 -16.30
C GLU A 185 14.32 8.30 -15.56
N THR A 186 15.31 7.74 -16.24
CA THR A 186 16.64 7.50 -15.67
C THR A 186 17.54 8.71 -15.86
N GLY A 187 18.60 8.84 -15.05
CA GLY A 187 19.51 9.98 -15.11
C GLY A 187 20.24 10.19 -16.46
N ASN A 188 20.24 9.18 -17.35
CA ASN A 188 20.73 9.27 -18.71
C ASN A 188 19.62 9.58 -19.75
N GLY A 189 18.42 9.95 -19.30
CA GLY A 189 17.30 10.34 -20.15
C GLY A 189 16.52 9.19 -20.77
N LYS A 190 16.80 7.93 -20.38
CA LYS A 190 16.00 6.77 -20.86
C LYS A 190 14.66 6.74 -20.15
N ILE A 191 13.58 6.58 -20.92
CA ILE A 191 12.22 6.41 -20.38
C ILE A 191 11.86 4.92 -20.38
N LEU A 192 11.50 4.40 -19.20
CA LEU A 192 11.05 3.03 -18.98
C LEU A 192 9.58 3.06 -18.62
N LYS A 193 8.74 2.43 -19.43
CA LYS A 193 7.32 2.28 -19.13
C LYS A 193 7.13 1.34 -17.93
N VAL A 194 6.27 1.71 -16.99
CA VAL A 194 5.89 0.90 -15.81
C VAL A 194 4.42 0.51 -15.88
N MET A 195 3.55 1.48 -16.15
CA MET A 195 2.12 1.27 -16.35
C MET A 195 1.64 2.07 -17.56
N ASP A 196 0.78 1.46 -18.36
CA ASP A 196 0.22 2.06 -19.57
C ASP A 196 -1.29 1.86 -19.60
N ASN A 197 -2.04 2.92 -19.26
CA ASN A 197 -3.49 2.88 -19.11
C ASN A 197 -3.98 1.71 -18.22
N GLU A 198 -3.27 1.48 -17.09
CA GLU A 198 -3.70 0.49 -16.09
C GLU A 198 -4.96 1.02 -15.40
N GLU A 199 -6.02 0.23 -15.41
CA GLU A 199 -7.26 0.62 -14.75
C GLU A 199 -7.06 0.65 -13.23
N VAL A 200 -7.61 1.70 -12.58
CA VAL A 200 -7.61 1.87 -11.14
C VAL A 200 -8.95 2.40 -10.66
N TYR A 201 -9.35 2.02 -9.46
CA TYR A 201 -10.53 2.54 -8.81
C TYR A 201 -10.18 3.79 -7.99
N PRO A 202 -10.81 4.95 -8.24
CA PRO A 202 -10.54 6.19 -7.51
C PRO A 202 -11.21 6.18 -6.12
N LEU A 203 -10.69 5.34 -5.21
CA LEU A 203 -11.26 5.12 -3.89
C LEU A 203 -11.18 6.40 -3.03
N THR A 204 -12.34 6.96 -2.69
CA THR A 204 -12.47 8.20 -1.93
C THR A 204 -12.46 7.97 -0.42
N LYS A 205 -12.22 9.04 0.35
CA LYS A 205 -12.32 9.04 1.82
C LYS A 205 -13.71 8.61 2.29
N GLU A 206 -14.76 9.10 1.64
CA GLU A 206 -16.15 8.80 1.95
C GLU A 206 -16.46 7.32 1.77
N GLU A 207 -15.95 6.72 0.69
CA GLU A 207 -16.11 5.29 0.43
C GLU A 207 -15.29 4.43 1.40
N ILE A 208 -14.08 4.85 1.76
CA ILE A 208 -13.28 4.17 2.80
C ILE A 208 -14.08 4.10 4.12
N VAL A 209 -14.71 5.21 4.51
CA VAL A 209 -15.55 5.25 5.72
C VAL A 209 -16.77 4.35 5.56
N ALA A 210 -17.46 4.40 4.42
CA ALA A 210 -18.65 3.59 4.17
C ALA A 210 -18.32 2.09 4.20
N PHE A 211 -17.33 1.64 3.43
CA PHE A 211 -16.92 0.24 3.36
C PHE A 211 -16.33 -0.25 4.70
N GLY A 212 -15.59 0.61 5.40
CA GLY A 212 -15.06 0.31 6.72
C GLY A 212 -16.19 0.12 7.75
N LYS A 213 -17.20 0.99 7.78
CA LYS A 213 -18.38 0.84 8.66
C LYS A 213 -19.15 -0.44 8.35
N ASP A 214 -19.40 -0.73 7.07
CA ASP A 214 -20.04 -1.96 6.62
C ASP A 214 -19.28 -3.20 7.12
N ALA A 215 -17.95 -3.15 7.16
CA ALA A 215 -17.09 -4.23 7.65
C ALA A 215 -16.94 -4.28 9.19
N GLY A 216 -17.53 -3.33 9.92
CA GLY A 216 -17.49 -3.27 11.38
C GLY A 216 -16.33 -2.48 11.99
N TYR A 217 -15.68 -1.62 11.23
CA TYR A 217 -14.76 -0.62 11.78
C TYR A 217 -15.55 0.56 12.37
N THR A 218 -15.13 1.04 13.53
CA THR A 218 -15.87 2.07 14.29
C THR A 218 -15.08 3.37 14.49
N LYS A 219 -13.76 3.30 14.34
CA LYS A 219 -12.87 4.47 14.51
C LYS A 219 -12.07 4.68 13.24
N PHE A 220 -12.01 5.94 12.79
CA PHE A 220 -11.30 6.36 11.57
C PHE A 220 -10.47 7.59 11.88
N CYS A 221 -9.18 7.53 11.56
CA CYS A 221 -8.27 8.67 11.63
C CYS A 221 -7.65 8.87 10.24
N PHE A 222 -7.59 10.13 9.77
CA PHE A 222 -7.08 10.47 8.46
C PHE A 222 -5.92 11.44 8.58
N TYR A 223 -4.85 11.18 7.82
CA TYR A 223 -3.64 11.98 7.79
C TYR A 223 -3.22 12.20 6.34
N ASN A 224 -2.44 13.25 6.08
CA ASN A 224 -1.87 13.53 4.76
C ASN A 224 -0.50 12.87 4.56
N SER A 225 0.16 12.45 5.65
CA SER A 225 1.50 11.86 5.62
C SER A 225 1.73 10.90 6.80
N PHE A 226 2.83 10.15 6.78
CA PHE A 226 3.26 9.33 7.91
C PHE A 226 3.76 10.16 9.11
N SER A 227 3.90 11.50 8.99
CA SER A 227 4.12 12.39 10.13
C SER A 227 2.85 12.57 10.98
N MET A 228 1.70 12.07 10.51
CA MET A 228 0.38 12.20 11.14
C MET A 228 -0.14 13.65 11.12
N ASP A 229 0.27 14.43 10.11
CA ASP A 229 -0.29 15.75 9.87
C ASP A 229 -1.74 15.63 9.42
N GLU A 230 -2.57 16.60 9.77
CA GLU A 230 -4.00 16.56 9.51
C GLU A 230 -4.29 16.45 8.00
N TYR A 231 -5.18 15.53 7.64
CA TYR A 231 -5.66 15.38 6.28
C TYR A 231 -6.57 16.56 5.89
N THR A 232 -6.32 17.08 4.71
CA THR A 232 -7.20 18.05 4.04
C THR A 232 -7.56 17.57 2.63
N ASN A 233 -8.60 18.11 2.04
CA ASN A 233 -8.95 17.81 0.66
C ASN A 233 -7.84 18.18 -0.33
N ASN A 234 -6.93 19.08 0.03
CA ASN A 234 -5.79 19.53 -0.78
C ASN A 234 -4.52 18.66 -0.59
N SER A 235 -4.59 17.65 0.27
CA SER A 235 -3.45 16.74 0.49
C SER A 235 -3.21 15.84 -0.73
N ASP A 236 -1.96 15.58 -1.10
CA ASP A 236 -1.62 14.67 -2.21
C ASP A 236 -1.93 13.21 -1.88
N MET A 237 -1.77 12.86 -0.61
CA MET A 237 -1.96 11.50 -0.10
C MET A 237 -3.06 11.48 0.95
N LEU A 238 -3.69 10.31 1.06
CA LEU A 238 -4.61 9.96 2.13
C LEU A 238 -4.06 8.75 2.87
N ILE A 239 -3.76 8.91 4.16
CA ILE A 239 -3.46 7.80 5.06
C ILE A 239 -4.64 7.63 6.00
N CYS A 240 -5.24 6.46 5.99
CA CYS A 240 -6.35 6.11 6.89
C CYS A 240 -5.91 5.03 7.88
N MET A 241 -6.13 5.29 9.16
CA MET A 241 -6.08 4.26 10.21
C MET A 241 -7.49 3.98 10.69
N MET A 242 -7.88 2.71 10.74
CA MET A 242 -9.20 2.31 11.22
C MET A 242 -9.15 1.11 12.16
N LYS A 243 -10.09 1.10 13.13
CA LYS A 243 -10.24 0.02 14.14
C LYS A 243 -11.69 -0.44 14.25
#